data_330f6ac7ca5eab3f6143c58f32efd012
#
_entry.id   330f6ac7ca5eab3f6143c58f32efd012
#
_cell.length_a   1.000
_cell.length_b   1.000
_cell.length_c   1.000
_cell.angle_alpha   90.00
_cell.angle_beta   90.00
_cell.angle_gamma   90.00
#
_symmetry.space_group_name_H-M   'P 1'
#
loop_
_entity.id
_entity.type
_entity.pdbx_description
1 polymer ?
#
loop_
_entity_poly.entity_id
_entity_poly.type
_entity_poly.pdbx_seq_one_letter_code
_entity_poly.pdbx_strand_id
1 'polypeptide(L)'
;MFTFKNYYYLYIENSKVLNFNLIKTRNKFNIIYRNIGKPENITQLKKFRQKCKQKAIGFFIANNIDLCTKLKADGLYVSAYSKKILNPRGFNMRLKIIGSAHNLKELGLKKKQGCKIIIFSRLFKTNYKNKSDFLGIV
;
A
#
# COMPACT_ATOMS: atom_id res chain seq x y z
N MET A 1 7.55 -8.27 22.62
CA MET A 1 7.54 -6.81 22.81
C MET A 1 6.89 -6.13 21.64
N PHE A 2 5.99 -5.24 21.93
CA PHE A 2 5.29 -4.50 20.91
C PHE A 2 6.17 -3.36 20.39
N THR A 3 6.44 -3.35 19.08
CA THR A 3 7.27 -2.32 18.48
C THR A 3 6.48 -1.57 17.43
N PHE A 4 6.45 -0.25 17.54
CA PHE A 4 5.81 0.62 16.55
C PHE A 4 6.81 0.90 15.43
N LYS A 5 6.92 -0.03 14.48
CA LYS A 5 7.81 0.11 13.34
C LYS A 5 7.00 0.34 12.08
N ASN A 6 7.57 1.09 11.14
CA ASN A 6 7.06 1.21 9.77
C ASN A 6 5.71 1.91 9.64
N TYR A 7 5.59 3.07 10.27
CA TYR A 7 4.35 3.84 10.19
C TYR A 7 4.29 4.80 9.01
N TYR A 8 5.37 4.94 8.29
CA TYR A 8 5.40 5.79 7.11
C TYR A 8 5.17 4.95 5.88
N TYR A 9 4.34 5.44 4.98
CA TYR A 9 4.01 4.75 3.74
C TYR A 9 4.40 5.64 2.57
N LEU A 10 5.23 5.09 1.70
CA LEU A 10 5.71 5.79 0.52
C LEU A 10 5.05 5.20 -0.72
N TYR A 11 4.31 6.02 -1.45
CA TYR A 11 3.72 5.60 -2.72
C TYR A 11 4.76 5.75 -3.82
N ILE A 12 4.93 4.70 -4.59
CA ILE A 12 5.78 4.75 -5.79
C ILE A 12 5.02 4.22 -6.98
N GLU A 13 5.26 4.82 -8.13
CA GLU A 13 4.61 4.44 -9.38
C GLU A 13 5.42 3.44 -10.18
N ASN A 14 6.73 3.40 -9.95
CA ASN A 14 7.62 2.45 -10.60
C ASN A 14 8.84 2.19 -9.72
N SER A 15 9.57 1.12 -10.02
CA SER A 15 10.71 0.70 -9.21
C SER A 15 11.94 1.60 -9.34
N LYS A 16 11.97 2.45 -10.36
CA LYS A 16 13.15 3.31 -10.63
C LYS A 16 13.17 4.59 -9.82
N VAL A 17 12.04 4.94 -9.19
CA VAL A 17 11.92 6.19 -8.43
C VAL A 17 12.73 6.17 -7.15
N LEU A 18 12.99 4.99 -6.61
CA LEU A 18 13.61 4.85 -5.30
C LEU A 18 15.06 4.44 -5.44
N ASN A 19 15.94 5.24 -4.84
CA ASN A 19 17.37 4.92 -4.78
C ASN A 19 17.69 4.33 -3.40
N PHE A 20 17.91 3.02 -3.34
CA PHE A 20 18.19 2.32 -2.09
C PHE A 20 19.49 2.77 -1.42
N ASN A 21 20.43 3.31 -2.20
CA ASN A 21 21.69 3.80 -1.62
C ASN A 21 21.48 5.02 -0.72
N LEU A 22 20.37 5.72 -0.89
CA LEU A 22 20.02 6.87 -0.05
C LEU A 22 19.31 6.48 1.23
N ILE A 23 18.92 5.21 1.35
CA ILE A 23 18.18 4.73 2.53
C ILE A 23 19.17 4.21 3.56
N LYS A 24 19.35 4.97 4.62
CA LYS A 24 20.31 4.64 5.67
C LYS A 24 19.69 3.89 6.85
N THR A 25 18.37 3.99 7.02
CA THR A 25 17.70 3.49 8.21
C THR A 25 16.72 2.38 7.87
N ARG A 26 16.85 1.24 8.55
CA ARG A 26 15.96 0.11 8.38
C ARG A 26 14.64 0.35 9.12
N ASN A 27 13.58 -0.26 8.67
CA ASN A 27 12.28 -0.34 9.36
C ASN A 27 11.58 1.00 9.58
N LYS A 28 11.90 2.02 8.80
CA LYS A 28 11.25 3.32 8.95
C LYS A 28 10.06 3.56 8.06
N PHE A 29 9.90 2.80 6.98
CA PHE A 29 8.76 2.99 6.10
C PHE A 29 8.42 1.73 5.33
N ASN A 30 7.21 1.76 4.80
CA ASN A 30 6.71 0.74 3.88
C ASN A 30 6.49 1.37 2.52
N ILE A 31 6.67 0.58 1.49
CA ILE A 31 6.42 1.02 0.12
C ILE A 31 5.07 0.49 -0.34
N ILE A 32 4.29 1.37 -0.95
CA ILE A 32 3.08 0.99 -1.67
C ILE A 32 3.36 1.19 -3.15
N TYR A 33 3.49 0.08 -3.86
CA TYR A 33 3.75 0.08 -5.29
C TYR A 33 2.43 0.15 -6.04
N ARG A 34 2.22 1.24 -6.76
CA ARG A 34 1.02 1.47 -7.54
C ARG A 34 1.41 1.92 -8.93
N ASN A 35 1.60 0.96 -9.83
CA ASN A 35 1.95 1.27 -11.21
C ASN A 35 0.72 1.79 -11.95
N ILE A 36 0.85 2.95 -12.56
CA ILE A 36 -0.23 3.59 -13.33
C ILE A 36 0.05 3.52 -14.83
N GLY A 37 1.28 3.29 -15.20
CA GLY A 37 1.70 3.25 -16.61
C GLY A 37 1.90 1.85 -17.15
N LYS A 38 2.88 1.69 -18.01
CA LYS A 38 3.25 0.39 -18.56
C LYS A 38 3.67 -0.56 -17.44
N PRO A 39 3.21 -1.82 -17.49
CA PRO A 39 3.70 -2.81 -16.53
C PRO A 39 5.22 -2.95 -16.60
N GLU A 40 5.85 -2.99 -15.45
CA GLU A 40 7.28 -3.19 -15.38
C GLU A 40 7.63 -4.68 -15.56
N ASN A 41 8.84 -4.93 -16.01
CA ASN A 41 9.36 -6.28 -16.14
C ASN A 41 9.35 -6.99 -14.79
N ILE A 42 8.79 -8.20 -14.76
CA ILE A 42 8.65 -8.97 -13.52
C ILE A 42 10.01 -9.30 -12.88
N THR A 43 11.03 -9.49 -13.70
CA THR A 43 12.39 -9.77 -13.19
C THR A 43 12.95 -8.57 -12.45
N GLN A 44 12.74 -7.36 -12.97
CA GLN A 44 13.16 -6.13 -12.30
C GLN A 44 12.39 -5.93 -11.00
N LEU A 45 11.09 -6.21 -11.02
CA LEU A 45 10.27 -6.09 -9.80
C LEU A 45 10.69 -7.09 -8.73
N LYS A 46 11.06 -8.29 -9.11
CA LYS A 46 11.59 -9.28 -8.18
C LYS A 46 12.89 -8.81 -7.54
N LYS A 47 13.77 -8.21 -8.32
CA LYS A 47 15.01 -7.63 -7.80
C LYS A 47 14.72 -6.48 -6.84
N PHE A 48 13.78 -5.63 -7.20
CA PHE A 48 13.34 -4.53 -6.35
C PHE A 48 12.78 -5.05 -5.03
N ARG A 49 11.91 -6.07 -5.10
CA ARG A 49 11.35 -6.70 -3.90
C ARG A 49 12.45 -7.27 -3.00
N GLN A 50 13.45 -7.90 -3.60
CA GLN A 50 14.56 -8.46 -2.85
C GLN A 50 15.35 -7.38 -2.12
N LYS A 51 15.59 -6.25 -2.77
CA LYS A 51 16.26 -5.11 -2.13
C LYS A 51 15.45 -4.57 -0.96
N CYS A 52 14.14 -4.48 -1.10
CA CYS A 52 13.27 -4.07 0.00
C CYS A 52 13.42 -5.02 1.19
N LYS A 53 13.42 -6.32 0.92
CA LYS A 53 13.56 -7.32 1.95
C LYS A 53 14.90 -7.21 2.67
N GLN A 54 15.99 -6.98 1.93
CA GLN A 54 17.32 -6.80 2.50
C GLN A 54 17.41 -5.58 3.42
N LYS A 55 16.66 -4.54 3.09
CA LYS A 55 16.60 -3.31 3.87
C LYS A 55 15.52 -3.32 4.95
N ALA A 56 14.80 -4.45 5.09
CA ALA A 56 13.67 -4.59 6.00
C ALA A 56 12.58 -3.55 5.76
N ILE A 57 12.33 -3.23 4.50
CA ILE A 57 11.29 -2.31 4.06
C ILE A 57 10.06 -3.13 3.67
N GLY A 58 8.91 -2.82 4.24
CA GLY A 58 7.66 -3.47 3.86
C GLY A 58 7.28 -3.11 2.42
N PHE A 59 6.74 -4.08 1.70
CA PHE A 59 6.40 -3.93 0.29
C PHE A 59 4.96 -4.35 0.05
N PHE A 60 4.14 -3.42 -0.36
CA PHE A 60 2.71 -3.60 -0.60
C PHE A 60 2.39 -3.30 -2.05
N ILE A 61 1.55 -4.13 -2.64
CA ILE A 61 1.11 -3.96 -4.03
C ILE A 61 -0.31 -3.42 -4.03
N ALA A 62 -0.54 -2.37 -4.81
CA ALA A 62 -1.86 -1.76 -4.92
C ALA A 62 -2.78 -2.53 -5.87
N ASN A 63 -3.92 -2.95 -5.35
CA ASN A 63 -5.06 -3.47 -6.10
C ASN A 63 -4.80 -4.68 -7.01
N ASN A 64 -3.67 -5.35 -6.88
CA ASN A 64 -3.31 -6.46 -7.78
C ASN A 64 -2.83 -7.66 -6.97
N ILE A 65 -3.73 -8.60 -6.74
CA ILE A 65 -3.46 -9.80 -5.95
C ILE A 65 -2.46 -10.73 -6.64
N ASP A 66 -2.58 -10.87 -7.96
CA ASP A 66 -1.70 -11.76 -8.72
C ASP A 66 -0.25 -11.30 -8.63
N LEU A 67 -0.02 -10.02 -8.79
CA LEU A 67 1.31 -9.45 -8.66
C LEU A 67 1.83 -9.59 -7.22
N CYS A 68 0.95 -9.39 -6.25
CA CYS A 68 1.25 -9.59 -4.85
C CYS A 68 1.81 -10.99 -4.59
N THR A 69 1.15 -11.99 -5.14
CA THR A 69 1.54 -13.39 -5.02
C THR A 69 2.86 -13.68 -5.74
N LYS A 70 3.00 -13.18 -6.96
CA LYS A 70 4.21 -13.39 -7.76
C LYS A 70 5.45 -12.80 -7.12
N LEU A 71 5.30 -11.65 -6.49
CA LEU A 71 6.43 -10.95 -5.85
C LEU A 71 6.60 -11.32 -4.38
N LYS A 72 5.72 -12.16 -3.85
CA LYS A 72 5.72 -12.48 -2.42
C LYS A 72 5.74 -11.21 -1.57
N ALA A 73 4.86 -10.27 -1.90
CA ALA A 73 4.76 -9.01 -1.20
C ALA A 73 4.31 -9.22 0.25
N ASP A 74 4.60 -8.26 1.10
CA ASP A 74 4.16 -8.31 2.50
C ASP A 74 2.66 -8.12 2.64
N GLY A 75 2.06 -7.43 1.68
CA GLY A 75 0.63 -7.20 1.73
C GLY A 75 0.07 -6.56 0.49
N LEU A 76 -1.25 -6.38 0.55
CA LEU A 76 -2.03 -5.76 -0.50
C LEU A 76 -2.53 -4.40 -0.02
N TYR A 77 -2.44 -3.40 -0.89
CA TYR A 77 -3.05 -2.10 -0.66
C TYR A 77 -4.33 -1.99 -1.49
N VAL A 78 -5.40 -1.59 -0.84
CA VAL A 78 -6.71 -1.40 -1.47
C VAL A 78 -7.03 0.09 -1.50
N SER A 79 -7.09 0.66 -2.70
CA SER A 79 -7.37 2.08 -2.85
C SER A 79 -8.79 2.43 -2.38
N ALA A 80 -8.99 3.71 -2.06
CA ALA A 80 -10.30 4.19 -1.57
C ALA A 80 -11.43 3.89 -2.56
N TYR A 81 -11.12 3.93 -3.84
CA TYR A 81 -12.11 3.71 -4.89
C TYR A 81 -12.39 2.24 -5.19
N SER A 82 -11.56 1.34 -4.71
CA SER A 82 -11.75 -0.09 -4.94
C SER A 82 -12.86 -0.61 -4.04
N LYS A 83 -13.91 -1.14 -4.66
CA LYS A 83 -15.06 -1.70 -3.94
C LYS A 83 -15.08 -3.21 -3.94
N LYS A 84 -14.07 -3.83 -4.52
CA LYS A 84 -14.02 -5.28 -4.65
C LYS A 84 -13.87 -5.94 -3.29
N ILE A 85 -14.81 -6.82 -2.95
CA ILE A 85 -14.70 -7.61 -1.73
C ILE A 85 -13.73 -8.75 -1.99
N LEU A 86 -12.74 -8.85 -1.13
CA LEU A 86 -11.70 -9.84 -1.26
C LEU A 86 -12.22 -11.19 -0.77
N ASN A 87 -12.01 -12.22 -1.57
CA ASN A 87 -12.39 -13.57 -1.18
C ASN A 87 -11.32 -14.16 -0.26
N PRO A 88 -11.63 -14.39 1.02
CA PRO A 88 -10.63 -14.89 1.96
C PRO A 88 -10.07 -16.26 1.60
N ARG A 89 -10.78 -17.06 0.79
CA ARG A 89 -10.32 -18.39 0.38
C ARG A 89 -9.20 -18.35 -0.66
N GLY A 90 -9.06 -17.23 -1.37
CA GLY A 90 -8.03 -17.05 -2.38
C GLY A 90 -6.76 -16.41 -1.84
N PHE A 91 -6.72 -16.11 -0.55
CA PHE A 91 -5.60 -15.39 0.07
C PHE A 91 -4.69 -16.28 0.86
N ASN A 92 -3.41 -16.00 0.77
CA ASN A 92 -2.49 -16.41 1.81
C ASN A 92 -2.88 -15.64 3.08
N MET A 93 -3.26 -16.35 4.12
CA MET A 93 -3.70 -15.78 5.40
C MET A 93 -2.65 -14.87 6.06
N ARG A 94 -1.41 -14.93 5.60
CA ARG A 94 -0.31 -14.10 6.12
C ARG A 94 -0.23 -12.74 5.44
N LEU A 95 -0.99 -12.55 4.38
CA LEU A 95 -0.97 -11.31 3.64
C LEU A 95 -1.66 -10.21 4.45
N LYS A 96 -0.94 -9.12 4.69
CA LYS A 96 -1.51 -7.95 5.35
C LYS A 96 -2.31 -7.16 4.33
N ILE A 97 -3.45 -6.65 4.74
CA ILE A 97 -4.28 -5.81 3.88
C ILE A 97 -4.34 -4.42 4.50
N ILE A 98 -3.91 -3.44 3.74
CA ILE A 98 -4.04 -2.03 4.11
C ILE A 98 -4.90 -1.34 3.08
N GLY A 99 -5.59 -0.30 3.48
CA GLY A 99 -6.46 0.42 2.58
C GLY A 99 -6.43 1.90 2.82
N SER A 100 -7.06 2.65 1.93
CA SER A 100 -7.24 4.08 2.14
C SER A 100 -8.71 4.45 2.09
N ALA A 101 -9.06 5.52 2.77
CA ALA A 101 -10.40 6.05 2.81
C ALA A 101 -10.35 7.57 2.89
N HIS A 102 -11.33 8.22 2.27
CA HIS A 102 -11.45 9.68 2.28
C HIS A 102 -12.60 10.14 3.16
N ASN A 103 -13.49 9.24 3.56
CA ASN A 103 -14.66 9.56 4.37
C ASN A 103 -15.08 8.33 5.18
N LEU A 104 -16.08 8.51 6.05
CA LEU A 104 -16.55 7.45 6.94
C LEU A 104 -17.21 6.28 6.21
N LYS A 105 -17.87 6.56 5.09
CA LYS A 105 -18.51 5.52 4.28
C LYS A 105 -17.45 4.58 3.70
N GLU A 106 -16.38 5.15 3.14
CA GLU A 106 -15.26 4.37 2.62
C GLU A 106 -14.54 3.61 3.73
N LEU A 107 -14.45 4.21 4.92
CA LEU A 107 -13.88 3.53 6.08
C LEU A 107 -14.62 2.23 6.40
N GLY A 108 -15.96 2.29 6.43
CA GLY A 108 -16.78 1.12 6.66
C GLY A 108 -16.57 0.04 5.61
N LEU A 109 -16.46 0.43 4.34
CA LEU A 109 -16.18 -0.49 3.25
C LEU A 109 -14.82 -1.15 3.40
N LYS A 110 -13.80 -0.37 3.76
CA LYS A 110 -12.43 -0.91 3.95
C LYS A 110 -12.39 -1.93 5.08
N LYS A 111 -13.14 -1.72 6.15
CA LYS A 111 -13.27 -2.72 7.21
C LYS A 111 -13.88 -4.02 6.69
N LYS A 112 -14.92 -3.93 5.87
CA LYS A 112 -15.55 -5.10 5.25
C LYS A 112 -14.61 -5.82 4.29
N GLN A 113 -13.71 -5.10 3.64
CA GLN A 113 -12.72 -5.66 2.75
C GLN A 113 -11.57 -6.35 3.50
N GLY A 114 -11.55 -6.26 4.82
CA GLY A 114 -10.54 -6.93 5.64
C GLY A 114 -9.29 -6.11 5.90
N CYS A 115 -9.34 -4.81 5.67
CA CYS A 115 -8.18 -3.95 5.95
C CYS A 115 -7.92 -3.86 7.44
N LYS A 116 -6.70 -4.18 7.85
CA LYS A 116 -6.26 -4.05 9.24
C LYS A 116 -5.76 -2.64 9.55
N ILE A 117 -5.24 -1.97 8.53
CA ILE A 117 -4.76 -0.59 8.63
C ILE A 117 -5.47 0.20 7.56
N ILE A 118 -6.00 1.35 7.93
CA ILE A 118 -6.67 2.23 6.99
C ILE A 118 -6.02 3.60 7.07
N ILE A 119 -5.54 4.06 5.91
CA ILE A 119 -4.89 5.35 5.79
C ILE A 119 -5.95 6.37 5.39
N PHE A 120 -6.21 7.32 6.27
CA PHE A 120 -7.09 8.43 5.94
C PHE A 120 -6.32 9.47 5.16
N SER A 121 -6.90 9.90 4.06
CA SER A 121 -6.36 11.01 3.28
C SER A 121 -7.38 12.13 3.20
N ARG A 122 -6.91 13.31 2.80
CA ARG A 122 -7.75 14.51 2.68
C ARG A 122 -8.44 14.90 3.99
N LEU A 123 -7.71 14.80 5.09
CA LEU A 123 -8.19 15.29 6.37
C LEU A 123 -8.45 16.81 6.34
N PHE A 124 -7.70 17.51 5.50
CA PHE A 124 -7.85 18.94 5.30
C PHE A 124 -8.37 19.22 3.90
N LYS A 125 -9.07 20.34 3.74
CA LYS A 125 -9.56 20.78 2.44
C LYS A 125 -8.38 20.96 1.47
N THR A 126 -8.52 20.38 0.28
CA THR A 126 -7.49 20.44 -0.75
C THR A 126 -8.03 21.12 -2.00
N ASN A 127 -7.12 21.63 -2.84
CA ASN A 127 -7.48 22.31 -4.08
C ASN A 127 -7.42 21.40 -5.32
N TYR A 128 -7.53 20.10 -5.13
CA TYR A 128 -7.59 19.16 -6.24
C TYR A 128 -8.89 19.31 -7.01
N LYS A 129 -8.81 19.14 -8.33
CA LYS A 129 -9.99 19.29 -9.19
C LYS A 129 -11.09 18.29 -8.86
N ASN A 130 -10.83 17.03 -8.77
CA ASN A 130 -11.83 15.99 -8.53
C ASN A 130 -11.69 15.43 -7.12
N LYS A 131 -11.77 16.28 -6.16
CA LYS A 131 -11.62 15.89 -4.76
C LYS A 131 -12.92 15.36 -4.17
N SER A 132 -12.82 14.41 -3.28
CA SER A 132 -13.89 14.06 -2.37
C SER A 132 -13.92 15.05 -1.21
N ASP A 133 -15.00 15.04 -0.45
CA ASP A 133 -15.09 15.86 0.74
C ASP A 133 -13.97 15.50 1.72
N PHE A 134 -13.47 16.50 2.43
CA PHE A 134 -12.46 16.24 3.45
C PHE A 134 -13.13 15.83 4.77
N LEU A 135 -12.39 15.09 5.58
CA LEU A 135 -12.91 14.60 6.86
C LEU A 135 -12.80 15.63 8.00
N GLY A 136 -11.85 16.54 7.87
CA GLY A 136 -11.56 17.47 8.95
C GLY A 136 -10.78 16.83 10.08
N ILE A 137 -10.49 17.63 11.10
CA ILE A 137 -9.82 17.14 12.31
C ILE A 137 -10.88 16.74 13.31
N VAL A 138 -10.78 15.54 13.80
CA VAL A 138 -11.67 15.04 14.84
C VAL A 138 -11.01 15.23 16.20
#